data_5ac373b881fb6b3c785c7c74ccda1f1b
#
_entry.id   5ac373b881fb6b3c785c7c74ccda1f1b
#
_cell.length_a   1.000
_cell.length_b   1.000
_cell.length_c   1.000
_cell.angle_alpha   90.00
_cell.angle_beta   90.00
_cell.angle_gamma   90.00
#
_symmetry.space_group_name_H-M   'P 1'
#
loop_
_entity.id
_entity.type
_entity.pdbx_description
1 polymer ?
#
loop_
_entity_poly.entity_id
_entity_poly.type
_entity_poly.pdbx_seq_one_letter_code
_entity_poly.pdbx_strand_id
1 'polypeptide(L)'
;MKSFTAAALLVAVPAASALSGEVATRNPSPVIKAMANGMTLLKPIFGVEAKIQASVLGAGVDEAEVSQEIASEVKSSPVVIYTYGLSPFSAEATAILDATGCDYKKIEVGPEWFLLDGKDSVKRVLLSEFVDNGATSLPKVFVNGDCIGGCAELAESVSSGEFDSLVKPAKAANKGPFAFFS
;
A
#
# COMPACT_ATOMS: atom_id res chain seq x y z
N MET A 1 3.77 43.62 7.84
CA MET A 1 3.14 42.41 8.41
C MET A 1 1.99 42.03 7.49
N LYS A 2 2.19 41.00 6.64
CA LYS A 2 1.16 40.49 5.75
C LYS A 2 0.71 39.12 6.31
N SER A 3 -0.50 39.10 6.84
CA SER A 3 -1.15 37.86 7.33
C SER A 3 -1.43 36.93 6.17
N PHE A 4 -0.82 35.76 6.15
CA PHE A 4 -1.22 34.65 5.28
C PHE A 4 -2.35 33.89 5.99
N THR A 5 -3.57 34.04 5.48
CA THR A 5 -4.71 33.25 5.89
C THR A 5 -4.59 31.90 5.15
N ALA A 6 -4.21 30.85 5.85
CA ALA A 6 -4.25 29.49 5.32
C ALA A 6 -5.73 29.07 5.22
N ALA A 7 -6.26 29.00 4.01
CA ALA A 7 -7.56 28.40 3.74
C ALA A 7 -7.41 26.87 3.81
N ALA A 8 -7.80 26.28 4.94
CA ALA A 8 -7.95 24.85 5.05
C ALA A 8 -9.13 24.39 4.16
N LEU A 9 -8.85 23.77 3.04
CA LEU A 9 -9.86 23.11 2.20
C LEU A 9 -10.30 21.85 2.91
N LEU A 10 -11.36 21.96 3.71
CA LEU A 10 -12.00 20.81 4.37
C LEU A 10 -12.80 20.05 3.30
N VAL A 11 -12.20 19.03 2.69
CA VAL A 11 -12.94 18.07 1.87
C VAL A 11 -13.71 17.18 2.83
N ALA A 12 -15.01 17.43 2.95
CA ALA A 12 -15.92 16.57 3.70
C ALA A 12 -15.97 15.20 3.03
N VAL A 13 -15.33 14.21 3.64
CA VAL A 13 -15.46 12.80 3.28
C VAL A 13 -16.83 12.35 3.82
N PRO A 14 -17.76 11.88 2.98
CA PRO A 14 -19.00 11.30 3.47
C PRO A 14 -18.68 10.09 4.34
N ALA A 15 -19.30 10.02 5.52
CA ALA A 15 -19.10 8.99 6.53
C ALA A 15 -19.20 7.59 5.91
N ALA A 16 -18.19 6.77 6.17
CA ALA A 16 -18.05 5.37 5.73
C ALA A 16 -19.01 4.43 6.49
N SER A 17 -20.33 4.73 6.53
CA SER A 17 -21.31 3.95 7.30
C SER A 17 -22.12 2.95 6.47
N ALA A 18 -21.75 2.65 5.23
CA ALA A 18 -22.57 1.80 4.35
C ALA A 18 -21.83 0.59 3.72
N LEU A 19 -20.71 0.14 4.26
CA LEU A 19 -19.96 -0.98 3.67
C LEU A 19 -19.89 -2.24 4.56
N SER A 20 -20.82 -2.41 5.49
CA SER A 20 -20.93 -3.67 6.21
C SER A 20 -21.98 -4.55 5.53
N GLY A 21 -21.53 -5.48 4.68
CA GLY A 21 -22.40 -6.58 4.24
C GLY A 21 -22.27 -7.10 2.82
N GLU A 22 -21.39 -6.55 1.98
CA GLU A 22 -21.21 -7.09 0.63
C GLU A 22 -19.95 -7.95 0.57
N VAL A 23 -20.12 -9.22 0.20
CA VAL A 23 -19.02 -10.15 -0.09
C VAL A 23 -18.08 -9.45 -1.05
N ALA A 24 -16.81 -9.31 -0.66
CA ALA A 24 -15.78 -8.67 -1.46
C ALA A 24 -15.75 -9.31 -2.86
N THR A 25 -16.34 -8.63 -3.83
CA THR A 25 -16.22 -9.02 -5.23
C THR A 25 -14.77 -8.83 -5.64
N ARG A 26 -14.20 -9.77 -6.43
CA ARG A 26 -12.80 -9.74 -6.89
C ARG A 26 -12.43 -8.47 -7.70
N ASN A 27 -13.36 -7.58 -7.94
CA ASN A 27 -13.16 -6.31 -8.63
C ASN A 27 -13.33 -5.14 -7.66
N PRO A 28 -12.46 -4.12 -7.72
CA PRO A 28 -12.62 -2.92 -6.91
C PRO A 28 -13.95 -2.23 -7.24
N SER A 29 -14.59 -1.66 -6.21
CA SER A 29 -15.89 -0.99 -6.37
C SER A 29 -15.81 0.13 -7.42
N PRO A 30 -16.92 0.46 -8.10
CA PRO A 30 -16.97 1.57 -9.05
C PRO A 30 -16.52 2.90 -8.44
N VAL A 31 -16.77 3.10 -7.15
CA VAL A 31 -16.35 4.29 -6.39
C VAL A 31 -14.83 4.33 -6.29
N ILE A 32 -14.18 3.21 -5.96
CA ILE A 32 -12.71 3.12 -5.88
C ILE A 32 -12.08 3.36 -7.26
N LYS A 33 -12.66 2.82 -8.34
CA LYS A 33 -12.20 3.09 -9.72
C LYS A 33 -12.31 4.57 -10.07
N ALA A 34 -13.42 5.22 -9.72
CA ALA A 34 -13.61 6.66 -9.97
C ALA A 34 -12.63 7.51 -9.16
N MET A 35 -12.38 7.15 -7.89
CA MET A 35 -11.40 7.83 -7.05
C MET A 35 -9.97 7.64 -7.59
N ALA A 36 -9.61 6.43 -8.05
CA ALA A 36 -8.31 6.14 -8.64
C ALA A 36 -8.05 7.01 -9.89
N ASN A 37 -9.05 7.16 -10.75
CA ASN A 37 -8.95 8.03 -11.93
C ASN A 37 -8.77 9.51 -11.56
N GLY A 38 -9.49 10.00 -10.55
CA GLY A 38 -9.33 11.36 -10.03
C GLY A 38 -7.94 11.58 -9.43
N MET A 39 -7.43 10.62 -8.66
CA MET A 39 -6.08 10.71 -8.05
C MET A 39 -4.95 10.65 -9.08
N THR A 40 -5.17 10.05 -10.26
CA THR A 40 -4.16 10.02 -11.32
C THR A 40 -3.77 11.42 -11.78
N LEU A 41 -4.70 12.37 -11.82
CA LEU A 41 -4.43 13.77 -12.16
C LEU A 41 -3.62 14.49 -11.08
N LEU A 42 -3.68 14.06 -9.83
CA LEU A 42 -3.01 14.66 -8.68
C LEU A 42 -1.66 13.99 -8.35
N LYS A 43 -1.29 12.90 -9.06
CA LYS A 43 -0.02 12.17 -8.84
C LYS A 43 1.21 13.06 -8.72
N PRO A 44 1.45 14.05 -9.63
CA PRO A 44 2.64 14.88 -9.53
C PRO A 44 2.66 15.73 -8.24
N ILE A 45 1.50 16.18 -7.77
CA ILE A 45 1.38 16.98 -6.54
C ILE A 45 1.74 16.12 -5.32
N PHE A 46 1.21 14.90 -5.23
CA PHE A 46 1.50 13.98 -4.13
C PHE A 46 2.96 13.51 -4.10
N GLY A 47 3.60 13.34 -5.27
CA GLY A 47 5.02 13.00 -5.34
C GLY A 47 5.93 14.11 -4.82
N VAL A 48 5.63 15.36 -5.15
CA VAL A 48 6.38 16.52 -4.63
C VAL A 48 6.16 16.69 -3.13
N GLU A 49 4.91 16.56 -2.67
CA GLU A 49 4.56 16.64 -1.25
C GLU A 49 5.29 15.58 -0.44
N ALA A 50 5.30 14.31 -0.87
CA ALA A 50 5.98 13.24 -0.17
C ALA A 50 7.50 13.46 -0.06
N LYS A 51 8.13 13.95 -1.14
CA LYS A 51 9.56 14.30 -1.12
C LYS A 51 9.89 15.45 -0.18
N ILE A 52 9.02 16.47 -0.13
CA ILE A 52 9.18 17.58 0.82
C ILE A 52 9.03 17.06 2.25
N GLN A 53 8.03 16.23 2.54
CA GLN A 53 7.86 15.61 3.85
C GLN A 53 9.09 14.77 4.23
N ALA A 54 9.57 13.91 3.35
CA ALA A 54 10.77 13.11 3.61
C ALA A 54 12.00 14.00 3.85
N SER A 55 12.16 15.07 3.10
CA SER A 55 13.28 16.00 3.29
C SER A 55 13.22 16.79 4.60
N VAL A 56 12.04 17.17 5.04
CA VAL A 56 11.85 18.00 6.26
C VAL A 56 11.77 17.13 7.51
N LEU A 57 10.98 16.06 7.48
CA LEU A 57 10.75 15.19 8.63
C LEU A 57 11.81 14.09 8.74
N GLY A 58 12.35 13.65 7.60
CA GLY A 58 13.39 12.62 7.51
C GLY A 58 14.81 13.14 7.78
N ALA A 59 14.99 14.43 8.15
CA ALA A 59 16.29 14.96 8.47
C ALA A 59 16.93 14.18 9.65
N GLY A 60 17.98 13.41 9.35
CA GLY A 60 18.65 12.53 10.31
C GLY A 60 18.21 11.06 10.28
N VAL A 61 17.29 10.70 9.40
CA VAL A 61 16.94 9.29 9.12
C VAL A 61 17.94 8.70 8.13
N ASP A 62 18.48 7.54 8.45
CA ASP A 62 19.38 6.81 7.55
C ASP A 62 18.55 6.07 6.49
N GLU A 63 18.57 6.58 5.25
CA GLU A 63 17.87 5.96 4.12
C GLU A 63 18.36 4.54 3.84
N ALA A 64 19.64 4.25 4.09
CA ALA A 64 20.19 2.91 3.89
C ALA A 64 19.61 1.91 4.90
N GLU A 65 19.42 2.33 6.16
CA GLU A 65 18.75 1.52 7.18
C GLU A 65 17.30 1.23 6.79
N VAL A 66 16.56 2.26 6.38
CA VAL A 66 15.15 2.11 5.96
C VAL A 66 15.03 1.21 4.73
N SER A 67 15.94 1.34 3.77
CA SER A 67 15.98 0.48 2.58
C SER A 67 16.25 -0.98 2.94
N GLN A 68 17.18 -1.26 3.88
CA GLN A 68 17.42 -2.61 4.36
C GLN A 68 16.23 -3.18 5.12
N GLU A 69 15.53 -2.36 5.89
CA GLU A 69 14.30 -2.75 6.56
C GLU A 69 13.22 -3.17 5.55
N ILE A 70 12.96 -2.34 4.52
CA ILE A 70 12.02 -2.69 3.43
C ILE A 70 12.43 -4.01 2.78
N ALA A 71 13.72 -4.17 2.43
CA ALA A 71 14.21 -5.40 1.81
C ALA A 71 14.04 -6.66 2.68
N SER A 72 14.09 -6.51 3.99
CA SER A 72 13.81 -7.58 4.97
C SER A 72 12.30 -7.83 5.09
N GLU A 73 11.51 -6.77 5.18
CA GLU A 73 10.06 -6.83 5.34
C GLU A 73 9.38 -7.52 4.16
N VAL A 74 9.74 -7.17 2.91
CA VAL A 74 9.13 -7.75 1.70
C VAL A 74 9.44 -9.24 1.52
N LYS A 75 10.51 -9.74 2.17
CA LYS A 75 10.87 -11.15 2.18
C LYS A 75 10.33 -11.92 3.38
N SER A 76 9.72 -11.23 4.33
CA SER A 76 9.27 -11.84 5.59
C SER A 76 7.99 -12.68 5.45
N SER A 77 7.25 -12.51 4.35
CA SER A 77 6.03 -13.27 4.02
C SER A 77 5.91 -13.41 2.51
N PRO A 78 5.25 -14.48 2.00
CA PRO A 78 4.95 -14.63 0.58
C PRO A 78 4.18 -13.45 -0.01
N VAL A 79 3.29 -12.85 0.78
CA VAL A 79 2.58 -11.63 0.40
C VAL A 79 2.77 -10.61 1.50
N VAL A 80 3.17 -9.40 1.12
CA VAL A 80 3.33 -8.26 2.02
C VAL A 80 2.58 -7.06 1.44
N ILE A 81 1.83 -6.36 2.27
CA ILE A 81 1.14 -5.14 1.88
C ILE A 81 1.52 -4.00 2.80
N TYR A 82 2.00 -2.89 2.22
CA TYR A 82 2.17 -1.63 2.93
C TYR A 82 0.91 -0.78 2.78
N THR A 83 0.41 -0.30 3.90
CA THR A 83 -0.85 0.45 3.99
C THR A 83 -0.70 1.68 4.85
N TYR A 84 -1.69 2.59 4.83
CA TYR A 84 -1.90 3.53 5.93
C TYR A 84 -3.40 3.62 6.29
N GLY A 85 -3.67 3.94 7.56
CA GLY A 85 -4.92 3.64 8.24
C GLY A 85 -6.19 4.14 7.58
N LEU A 86 -6.28 5.42 7.20
CA LEU A 86 -7.49 6.01 6.63
C LEU A 86 -7.56 5.97 5.10
N SER A 87 -6.67 5.22 4.44
CA SER A 87 -6.70 5.09 2.98
C SER A 87 -7.82 4.14 2.54
N PRO A 88 -8.81 4.62 1.77
CA PRO A 88 -9.84 3.73 1.22
C PRO A 88 -9.25 2.69 0.25
N PHE A 89 -8.16 3.02 -0.44
CA PHE A 89 -7.45 2.09 -1.31
C PHE A 89 -6.72 1.00 -0.54
N SER A 90 -6.15 1.35 0.64
CA SER A 90 -5.53 0.36 1.53
C SER A 90 -6.59 -0.59 2.12
N ALA A 91 -7.75 -0.07 2.51
CA ALA A 91 -8.86 -0.88 3.01
C ALA A 91 -9.38 -1.83 1.92
N GLU A 92 -9.57 -1.33 0.69
CA GLU A 92 -10.03 -2.15 -0.44
C GLU A 92 -9.00 -3.24 -0.80
N ALA A 93 -7.71 -2.90 -0.88
CA ALA A 93 -6.67 -3.88 -1.17
C ALA A 93 -6.59 -4.97 -0.09
N THR A 94 -6.75 -4.59 1.17
CA THR A 94 -6.82 -5.54 2.28
C THR A 94 -8.04 -6.47 2.13
N ALA A 95 -9.22 -5.93 1.80
CA ALA A 95 -10.42 -6.72 1.57
C ALA A 95 -10.28 -7.69 0.37
N ILE A 96 -9.58 -7.27 -0.69
CA ILE A 96 -9.27 -8.15 -1.84
C ILE A 96 -8.37 -9.31 -1.39
N LEU A 97 -7.30 -9.04 -0.61
CA LEU A 97 -6.42 -10.09 -0.08
C LEU A 97 -7.17 -11.05 0.85
N ASP A 98 -7.99 -10.53 1.74
CA ASP A 98 -8.84 -11.35 2.63
C ASP A 98 -9.74 -12.29 1.81
N ALA A 99 -10.33 -11.80 0.73
CA ALA A 99 -11.18 -12.58 -0.17
C ALA A 99 -10.44 -13.69 -0.93
N THR A 100 -9.12 -13.54 -1.17
CA THR A 100 -8.30 -14.61 -1.77
C THR A 100 -8.02 -15.76 -0.81
N GLY A 101 -8.11 -15.51 0.50
CA GLY A 101 -7.77 -16.47 1.55
C GLY A 101 -6.26 -16.76 1.62
N CYS A 102 -5.40 -15.95 1.03
CA CYS A 102 -3.95 -16.08 1.17
C CYS A 102 -3.49 -15.51 2.52
N ASP A 103 -2.42 -16.10 3.07
CA ASP A 103 -1.73 -15.51 4.22
C ASP A 103 -0.87 -14.34 3.74
N TYR A 104 -1.00 -13.19 4.37
CA TYR A 104 -0.22 -12.00 4.06
C TYR A 104 0.21 -11.25 5.33
N LYS A 105 1.28 -10.47 5.20
CA LYS A 105 1.74 -9.56 6.25
C LYS A 105 1.33 -8.14 5.91
N LYS A 106 0.57 -7.51 6.80
CA LYS A 106 0.22 -6.09 6.70
C LYS A 106 1.24 -5.26 7.47
N ILE A 107 1.79 -4.24 6.83
CA ILE A 107 2.68 -3.25 7.43
C ILE A 107 2.03 -1.88 7.28
N GLU A 108 1.80 -1.23 8.40
CA GLU A 108 1.18 0.10 8.42
C GLU A 108 2.27 1.16 8.46
N VAL A 109 2.24 2.08 7.49
CA VAL A 109 3.17 3.21 7.36
C VAL A 109 2.44 4.45 7.86
N GLY A 110 2.48 4.68 9.17
CA GLY A 110 1.73 5.72 9.85
C GLY A 110 0.22 5.51 9.88
N PRO A 111 -0.48 6.02 10.88
CA PRO A 111 -1.93 5.91 10.99
C PRO A 111 -2.64 6.73 9.93
N GLU A 112 -2.08 7.87 9.54
CA GLU A 112 -2.62 8.81 8.57
C GLU A 112 -1.46 9.51 7.84
N TRP A 113 -1.62 9.77 6.54
CA TRP A 113 -0.57 10.32 5.70
C TRP A 113 0.04 11.64 6.20
N PHE A 114 -0.73 12.45 6.95
CA PHE A 114 -0.28 13.72 7.52
C PHE A 114 0.34 13.59 8.91
N LEU A 115 0.27 12.40 9.53
CA LEU A 115 0.90 12.07 10.81
C LEU A 115 2.14 11.17 10.63
N LEU A 116 2.68 11.07 9.42
CA LEU A 116 3.90 10.31 9.16
C LEU A 116 5.05 10.92 9.95
N ASP A 117 5.81 10.08 10.64
CA ASP A 117 7.09 10.49 11.21
C ASP A 117 8.19 10.55 10.13
N GLY A 118 9.41 10.93 10.54
CA GLY A 118 10.51 11.06 9.60
C GLY A 118 10.85 9.74 8.91
N LYS A 119 10.85 8.62 9.62
CA LYS A 119 11.17 7.29 9.08
C LYS A 119 10.08 6.81 8.13
N ASP A 120 8.82 6.97 8.48
CA ASP A 120 7.68 6.59 7.64
C ASP A 120 7.61 7.44 6.37
N SER A 121 7.94 8.73 6.46
CA SER A 121 8.02 9.62 5.30
C SER A 121 9.10 9.16 4.31
N VAL A 122 10.28 8.80 4.80
CA VAL A 122 11.38 8.22 4.00
C VAL A 122 10.97 6.87 3.42
N LYS A 123 10.40 5.99 4.23
CA LYS A 123 9.90 4.67 3.79
C LYS A 123 8.89 4.80 2.64
N ARG A 124 7.95 5.75 2.73
CA ARG A 124 6.97 6.03 1.67
C ARG A 124 7.63 6.44 0.35
N VAL A 125 8.68 7.27 0.40
CA VAL A 125 9.43 7.69 -0.79
C VAL A 125 10.20 6.50 -1.37
N LEU A 126 10.91 5.72 -0.55
CA LEU A 126 11.65 4.54 -1.01
C LEU A 126 10.72 3.47 -1.61
N LEU A 127 9.54 3.28 -1.05
CA LEU A 127 8.52 2.38 -1.63
C LEU A 127 8.04 2.83 -3.01
N SER A 128 8.19 4.10 -3.38
CA SER A 128 7.83 4.59 -4.71
C SER A 128 8.82 4.15 -5.79
N GLU A 129 10.04 3.76 -5.41
CA GLU A 129 11.07 3.28 -6.34
C GLU A 129 10.78 1.87 -6.89
N PHE A 130 9.91 1.11 -6.20
CA PHE A 130 9.49 -0.22 -6.63
C PHE A 130 8.40 -0.21 -7.71
N VAL A 131 7.92 0.96 -8.13
CA VAL A 131 6.90 1.10 -9.17
C VAL A 131 7.39 2.03 -10.27
N ASP A 132 7.20 1.63 -11.54
CA ASP A 132 7.70 2.36 -12.71
C ASP A 132 7.24 3.81 -12.78
N ASN A 133 6.06 4.09 -12.26
CA ASN A 133 5.46 5.42 -12.27
C ASN A 133 5.92 6.32 -11.11
N GLY A 134 6.79 5.82 -10.20
CA GLY A 134 7.29 6.55 -9.05
C GLY A 134 6.19 7.02 -8.06
N ALA A 135 5.03 6.36 -8.06
CA ALA A 135 3.91 6.77 -7.21
C ALA A 135 4.23 6.54 -5.72
N THR A 136 4.12 7.59 -4.92
CA THR A 136 4.30 7.55 -3.45
C THR A 136 3.04 7.13 -2.71
N SER A 137 1.94 6.86 -3.42
CA SER A 137 0.67 6.43 -2.83
C SER A 137 0.75 5.00 -2.28
N LEU A 138 0.03 4.74 -1.21
CA LEU A 138 -0.23 3.41 -0.66
C LEU A 138 -1.67 2.98 -0.99
N PRO A 139 -1.95 1.70 -1.08
CA PRO A 139 -1.09 0.58 -0.71
C PRO A 139 0.01 0.27 -1.74
N LYS A 140 1.03 -0.50 -1.29
CA LYS A 140 1.97 -1.23 -2.15
C LYS A 140 1.90 -2.70 -1.78
N VAL A 141 1.76 -3.55 -2.78
CA VAL A 141 1.63 -5.01 -2.60
C VAL A 141 2.85 -5.69 -3.19
N PHE A 142 3.45 -6.58 -2.41
CA PHE A 142 4.60 -7.39 -2.80
C PHE A 142 4.21 -8.87 -2.75
N VAL A 143 4.61 -9.61 -3.76
CA VAL A 143 4.45 -11.07 -3.82
C VAL A 143 5.81 -11.70 -4.05
N ASN A 144 6.23 -12.56 -3.13
CA ASN A 144 7.57 -13.19 -3.13
C ASN A 144 8.75 -12.19 -3.20
N GLY A 145 8.55 -10.96 -2.72
CA GLY A 145 9.55 -9.90 -2.72
C GLY A 145 9.45 -8.93 -3.90
N ASP A 146 8.65 -9.24 -4.93
CA ASP A 146 8.44 -8.40 -6.10
C ASP A 146 7.20 -7.53 -5.93
N CYS A 147 7.32 -6.23 -6.24
CA CYS A 147 6.20 -5.29 -6.17
C CYS A 147 5.26 -5.49 -7.35
N ILE A 148 4.00 -5.87 -7.07
CA ILE A 148 2.97 -6.00 -8.11
C ILE A 148 2.17 -4.71 -8.32
N GLY A 149 2.42 -3.67 -7.51
CA GLY A 149 1.76 -2.37 -7.62
C GLY A 149 0.89 -2.03 -6.42
N GLY A 150 -0.19 -1.29 -6.65
CA GLY A 150 -1.15 -0.85 -5.63
C GLY A 150 -2.47 -1.63 -5.68
N CYS A 151 -3.55 -0.95 -5.23
CA CYS A 151 -4.89 -1.55 -5.17
C CYS A 151 -5.43 -1.95 -6.55
N ALA A 152 -5.20 -1.16 -7.58
CA ALA A 152 -5.74 -1.42 -8.91
C ALA A 152 -5.04 -2.62 -9.57
N GLU A 153 -3.72 -2.67 -9.49
CA GLU A 153 -2.89 -3.74 -10.03
C GLU A 153 -3.17 -5.07 -9.30
N LEU A 154 -3.33 -5.03 -7.96
CA LEU A 154 -3.75 -6.19 -7.18
C LEU A 154 -5.11 -6.71 -7.66
N ALA A 155 -6.10 -5.84 -7.82
CA ALA A 155 -7.44 -6.22 -8.27
C ALA A 155 -7.41 -6.85 -9.67
N GLU A 156 -6.60 -6.32 -10.58
CA GLU A 156 -6.41 -6.85 -11.92
C GLU A 156 -5.75 -8.24 -11.87
N SER A 157 -4.67 -8.38 -11.12
CA SER A 157 -3.94 -9.64 -10.95
C SER A 157 -4.82 -10.74 -10.34
N VAL A 158 -5.64 -10.41 -9.33
CA VAL A 158 -6.61 -11.36 -8.74
C VAL A 158 -7.70 -11.72 -9.73
N SER A 159 -8.26 -10.76 -10.48
CA SER A 159 -9.34 -11.00 -11.43
C SER A 159 -8.90 -11.84 -12.64
N SER A 160 -7.66 -11.68 -13.07
CA SER A 160 -7.04 -12.47 -14.16
C SER A 160 -6.61 -13.87 -13.71
N GLY A 161 -6.51 -14.13 -12.40
CA GLY A 161 -5.96 -15.37 -11.84
C GLY A 161 -4.42 -15.41 -11.79
N GLU A 162 -3.75 -14.34 -12.20
CA GLU A 162 -2.29 -14.21 -12.15
C GLU A 162 -1.78 -14.26 -10.71
N PHE A 163 -2.47 -13.55 -9.79
CA PHE A 163 -2.13 -13.54 -8.37
C PHE A 163 -2.01 -14.95 -7.78
N ASP A 164 -2.97 -15.82 -8.08
CA ASP A 164 -2.93 -17.21 -7.60
C ASP A 164 -1.71 -17.96 -8.13
N SER A 165 -1.26 -17.66 -9.33
CA SER A 165 -0.07 -18.25 -9.94
C SER A 165 1.22 -17.75 -9.28
N LEU A 166 1.26 -16.49 -8.91
CA LEU A 166 2.40 -15.89 -8.20
C LEU A 166 2.53 -16.41 -6.76
N VAL A 167 1.43 -16.57 -6.04
CA VAL A 167 1.43 -17.00 -4.62
C VAL A 167 1.65 -18.51 -4.46
N LYS A 168 1.20 -19.36 -5.40
CA LYS A 168 1.31 -20.84 -5.32
C LYS A 168 2.75 -21.36 -5.12
N PRO A 169 3.80 -20.84 -5.78
CA PRO A 169 5.15 -21.32 -5.58
C PRO A 169 5.65 -21.15 -4.14
N ALA A 170 5.25 -20.08 -3.46
CA ALA A 170 5.64 -19.81 -2.08
C ALA A 170 4.99 -20.79 -1.08
N LYS A 171 3.75 -21.24 -1.33
CA LYS A 171 3.09 -22.28 -0.52
C LYS A 171 3.79 -23.64 -0.62
N ALA A 172 4.39 -23.96 -1.77
CA ALA A 172 5.14 -25.20 -1.96
C ALA A 172 6.50 -25.19 -1.24
N ALA A 173 7.14 -24.02 -1.13
CA ALA A 173 8.43 -23.87 -0.45
C ALA A 173 8.33 -23.98 1.08
N ASN A 174 7.15 -23.70 1.66
CA ASN A 174 6.96 -23.73 3.11
C ASN A 174 6.45 -25.08 3.66
N LYS A 175 6.25 -26.09 2.81
CA LYS A 175 6.08 -27.49 3.25
C LYS A 175 7.48 -28.10 3.45
N GLY A 176 8.09 -27.79 4.59
CA GLY A 176 9.34 -28.41 5.00
C GLY A 176 9.25 -29.94 4.97
N PRO A 177 10.42 -30.66 4.84
CA PRO A 177 10.50 -32.10 4.64
C PRO A 177 10.03 -32.95 5.85
N PHE A 178 9.46 -32.36 6.89
CA PHE A 178 9.06 -33.03 8.12
C PHE A 178 7.56 -33.37 8.24
N ALA A 179 6.76 -33.27 7.17
CA ALA A 179 5.35 -33.64 7.22
C ALA A 179 5.07 -35.16 7.02
N PHE A 180 6.09 -36.01 7.08
CA PHE A 180 5.94 -37.47 6.86
C PHE A 180 6.11 -38.33 8.12
N PHE A 181 6.12 -37.77 9.32
CA PHE A 181 6.11 -38.53 10.56
C PHE A 181 4.96 -38.07 11.48
N SER A 182 3.77 -38.59 11.20
CA SER A 182 2.67 -38.70 12.15
C SER A 182 1.83 -39.91 11.78
#